data_6ceb23d6d31a410ceda725d145d9ce28
#
_entry.id   6ceb23d6d31a410ceda725d145d9ce28
#
_cell.length_a   1.000
_cell.length_b   1.000
_cell.length_c   1.000
_cell.angle_alpha   90.00
_cell.angle_beta   90.00
_cell.angle_gamma   90.00
#
_symmetry.space_group_name_H-M   'P 1'
#
loop_
_entity.id
_entity.type
_entity.pdbx_description
1 polymer ?
#
loop_
_entity_poly.entity_id
_entity_poly.type
_entity_poly.pdbx_seq_one_letter_code
_entity_poly.pdbx_strand_id
1 'polypeptide(L)' 'MKKFVVLFEGWNDKHDHDYMRYVVDANDGFESILSVEERAEKMARSKHPNLKNFKTLYIKELLNR' A
#
# COMPACT_ATOMS: atom_id res chain seq x y z
N MET A 1 -11.72 14.78 -2.14
CA MET A 1 -10.61 13.93 -1.69
C MET A 1 -10.88 12.50 -2.08
N LYS A 2 -9.92 11.85 -2.69
CA LYS A 2 -10.05 10.46 -3.13
C LYS A 2 -9.39 9.53 -2.13
N LYS A 3 -9.91 8.31 -2.05
CA LYS A 3 -9.30 7.27 -1.23
C LYS A 3 -8.96 6.08 -2.12
N PHE A 4 -7.81 5.50 -1.87
CA PHE A 4 -7.34 4.32 -2.59
C PHE A 4 -7.05 3.21 -1.61
N VAL A 5 -7.37 1.98 -2.00
CA VAL A 5 -6.93 0.81 -1.27
C VAL A 5 -5.75 0.21 -2.02
N VAL A 6 -4.69 -0.12 -1.26
CA VAL A 6 -3.48 -0.74 -1.81
C VAL A 6 -3.27 -2.05 -1.09
N LEU A 7 -3.17 -3.12 -1.84
CA LEU A 7 -2.93 -4.45 -1.29
C LEU A 7 -1.51 -4.87 -1.59
N PHE A 8 -0.78 -5.26 -0.54
CA PHE A 8 0.60 -5.72 -0.65
C PHE A 8 0.74 -7.17 -0.23
N GLU A 9 1.75 -7.81 -0.81
CA GLU A 9 2.30 -9.06 -0.34
C GLU A 9 3.71 -8.75 0.16
N GLY A 10 4.04 -9.17 1.40
CA GLY A 10 5.35 -8.94 1.98
C GLY A 10 6.00 -10.24 2.43
N TRP A 11 7.32 -10.32 2.34
CA TRP A 11 8.06 -11.52 2.75
C TRP A 11 9.50 -11.17 3.14
N ASN A 12 10.19 -12.14 3.73
CA ASN A 12 11.59 -12.01 4.06
C ASN A 12 12.30 -13.36 3.87
N ASP A 13 13.60 -13.38 4.14
CA ASP A 13 14.42 -14.58 3.97
C ASP A 13 14.16 -15.66 5.02
N LYS A 14 13.44 -15.34 6.07
CA LYS A 14 13.12 -16.27 7.16
C LYS A 14 11.78 -16.97 6.97
N HIS A 15 11.22 -16.88 5.77
CA HIS A 15 9.93 -17.46 5.40
C HIS A 15 8.72 -16.80 6.03
N ASP A 16 8.88 -15.62 6.65
CA ASP A 16 7.73 -14.83 7.03
C ASP A 16 7.07 -14.28 5.78
N HIS A 17 5.75 -14.36 5.75
CA HIS A 17 4.98 -13.93 4.59
C HIS A 17 3.63 -13.45 5.05
N ASP A 18 3.21 -12.30 4.56
CA ASP A 18 1.94 -11.73 4.98
C ASP A 18 1.31 -10.91 3.86
N TYR A 19 0.02 -10.72 3.95
CA TYR A 19 -0.74 -9.83 3.08
C TYR A 19 -1.23 -8.66 3.92
N MET A 20 -1.18 -7.47 3.34
CA MET A 20 -1.61 -6.29 4.07
C MET A 20 -2.35 -5.33 3.15
N ARG A 21 -3.28 -4.61 3.72
CA ARG A 21 -4.14 -3.70 3.00
C ARG A 21 -4.13 -2.34 3.70
N TYR A 22 -3.93 -1.29 2.92
CA TYR A 22 -3.94 0.07 3.44
C TYR A 22 -4.87 0.94 2.63
N VAL A 23 -5.52 1.87 3.31
CA VAL A 23 -6.32 2.90 2.67
C VAL A 23 -5.54 4.21 2.76
N VAL A 24 -5.32 4.85 1.63
CA VAL A 24 -4.53 6.06 1.52
C VAL A 24 -5.38 7.15 0.91
N ASP A 25 -5.41 8.32 1.56
CA ASP A 25 -6.06 9.50 1.01
C ASP A 25 -5.16 10.15 -0.03
N ALA A 26 -5.76 10.62 -1.10
CA ALA A 26 -5.04 11.33 -2.16
C ALA A 26 -5.74 12.66 -2.44
N ASN A 27 -4.93 13.67 -2.75
CA ASN A 27 -5.46 14.96 -3.15
C ASN A 27 -6.03 14.89 -4.56
N ASP A 28 -7.09 15.63 -4.79
CA ASP A 28 -7.70 15.69 -6.12
C ASP A 28 -6.74 16.27 -7.13
N GLY A 29 -6.67 15.65 -8.28
CA GLY A 29 -6.09 16.23 -9.48
C GLY A 29 -4.64 15.89 -9.76
N PHE A 30 -3.76 15.89 -8.77
CA PHE A 30 -2.33 15.78 -9.03
C PHE A 30 -1.62 14.58 -8.42
N GLU A 31 -2.27 13.86 -7.52
CA GLU A 31 -1.68 12.65 -6.97
C GLU A 31 -1.74 11.54 -8.00
N SER A 32 -0.57 11.01 -8.33
CA SER A 32 -0.50 9.86 -9.23
C SER A 32 -0.69 8.57 -8.42
N ILE A 33 -1.07 7.50 -9.12
CA ILE A 33 -1.16 6.18 -8.50
C ILE A 33 0.18 5.78 -7.89
N LEU A 34 1.28 6.16 -8.54
CA LEU A 34 2.63 5.86 -8.03
C LEU A 34 2.88 6.52 -6.68
N SER A 35 2.44 7.77 -6.51
CA SER A 35 2.58 8.49 -5.25
C SER A 35 1.77 7.83 -4.13
N VAL A 36 0.57 7.37 -4.44
CA VAL A 36 -0.28 6.63 -3.50
C VAL A 36 0.41 5.33 -3.09
N GLU A 37 0.95 4.61 -4.05
CA GLU A 37 1.66 3.36 -3.80
C GLU A 37 2.87 3.57 -2.89
N GLU A 38 3.66 4.61 -3.13
CA GLU A 38 4.83 4.90 -2.30
C GLU A 38 4.47 5.19 -0.85
N ARG A 39 3.39 5.96 -0.64
CA ARG A 39 2.95 6.27 0.71
C ARG A 39 2.43 5.03 1.42
N ALA A 40 1.69 4.18 0.72
CA ALA A 40 1.20 2.93 1.29
C ALA A 40 2.36 2.00 1.63
N GLU A 41 3.39 1.94 0.78
CA GLU A 41 4.56 1.11 1.04
C GLU A 41 5.31 1.58 2.30
N LYS A 42 5.43 2.88 2.50
CA LYS A 42 6.04 3.41 3.73
C LYS A 42 5.29 2.96 4.96
N MET A 43 3.96 2.98 4.89
CA MET A 43 3.14 2.49 6.00
C MET A 43 3.38 1.00 6.24
N ALA A 44 3.45 0.21 5.17
CA ALA A 44 3.68 -1.22 5.27
C ALA A 44 5.03 -1.51 5.93
N ARG A 45 6.08 -0.83 5.49
CA ARG A 45 7.42 -1.03 6.04
C ARG A 45 7.50 -0.62 7.51
N SER A 46 6.80 0.43 7.88
CA SER A 46 6.76 0.89 9.26
C SER A 46 6.05 -0.10 10.17
N LYS A 47 4.95 -0.67 9.70
CA LYS A 47 4.14 -1.58 10.52
C LYS A 47 4.66 -3.02 10.52
N HIS A 48 5.46 -3.39 9.52
CA HIS A 48 5.99 -4.75 9.37
C HIS A 48 7.51 -4.69 9.20
N PRO A 49 8.25 -4.26 10.25
CA PRO A 49 9.71 -4.10 10.12
C PRO A 49 10.45 -5.42 9.91
N ASN A 50 9.79 -6.55 10.18
CA ASN A 50 10.37 -7.86 9.95
C ASN A 50 10.35 -8.28 8.47
N LEU A 51 9.48 -7.65 7.66
CA LEU A 51 9.39 -7.97 6.23
C LEU A 51 10.30 -7.03 5.45
N LYS A 52 11.01 -7.56 4.47
CA LYS A 52 11.98 -6.79 3.69
C LYS A 52 11.55 -6.55 2.26
N ASN A 53 10.75 -7.45 1.72
CA ASN A 53 10.31 -7.38 0.33
C ASN A 53 8.81 -7.15 0.30
N PHE A 54 8.37 -6.23 -0.56
CA PHE A 54 6.95 -5.90 -0.71
C PHE A 54 6.61 -5.86 -2.18
N LYS A 55 5.47 -6.43 -2.54
CA LYS A 55 4.95 -6.40 -3.89
C LYS A 55 3.54 -5.86 -3.85
N THR A 56 3.26 -4.86 -4.66
CA THR A 56 1.90 -4.34 -4.82
C THR A 56 1.09 -5.33 -5.66
N LEU A 57 0.01 -5.83 -5.08
CA LEU A 57 -0.87 -6.76 -5.78
C LEU A 57 -1.92 -6.02 -6.58
N TYR A 58 -2.52 -4.98 -6.00
CA TYR A 58 -3.38 -4.08 -6.75
C TYR A 58 -3.60 -2.78 -6.00
N ILE A 59 -4.05 -1.78 -6.75
CA ILE A 59 -4.46 -0.47 -6.23
C ILE A 59 -5.84 -0.19 -6.81
N LYS A 60 -6.77 0.21 -5.97
CA LYS A 60 -8.14 0.48 -6.40
C LYS A 60 -8.66 1.74 -5.73
N GLU A 61 -9.28 2.61 -6.50
CA GLU A 61 -9.95 3.77 -5.94
C GLU A 61 -11.25 3.34 -5.26
N LEU A 62 -11.47 3.84 -4.05
CA LEU A 62 -12.71 3.61 -3.32
C LEU A 62 -13.68 4.73 -3.67
N LEU A 63 -14.83 4.34 -4.20
CA LEU A 63 -15.87 5.30 -4.56
C LEU A 63 -16.80 5.48 -3.38
N ASN A 64 -16.94 6.73 -2.95
CA ASN A 64 -17.91 7.08 -1.92
C ASN A 64 -19.24 7.39 -2.58
N ARG A 65 -20.28 6.82 -2.03
CA ARG A 65 -21.65 7.13 -2.44
C ARG A 65 -22.43 7.64 -1.27
#